data_7310dc4ec793058cf5fba4dabdf07022
#
_entry.id   7310dc4ec793058cf5fba4dabdf07022
#
_cell.length_a   1.000
_cell.length_b   1.000
_cell.length_c   1.000
_cell.angle_alpha   90.00
_cell.angle_beta   90.00
_cell.angle_gamma   90.00
#
_symmetry.space_group_name_H-M   'P 1'
#
loop_
_entity.id
_entity.type
_entity.pdbx_description
1 polymer ?
#
loop_
_entity_poly.entity_id
_entity_poly.type
_entity_poly.pdbx_seq_one_letter_code
_entity_poly.pdbx_strand_id
1 'polypeptide(L)'
;FDRKKITSSLIKETNLPKELAELISKESEMEIRRLKLDFASSPLIREVVNVKLLEHGFEESRVDYTRLGIPVYDATTLIGLKGNDISTVDPELLHLHMADSIFKEYTLLKVLPIYLTDAHMRGQIHIHDLDYFVSRPFSIEHDLRWFFEKGLELGTGKKVITTGPADNPHLAFLIAAKVLYASKSDISRKQVLKHFNVFLAPYVRGMDFKEIKQ
;
A
#
# COMPACT_ATOMS: atom_id res chain seq x y z
N PHE A 1 31.08 -12.63 -9.89
CA PHE A 1 30.55 -12.73 -8.53
C PHE A 1 31.46 -12.00 -7.54
N ASP A 2 30.86 -11.11 -6.73
CA ASP A 2 31.62 -10.31 -5.75
C ASP A 2 30.98 -10.49 -4.35
N ARG A 3 31.65 -11.30 -3.51
CA ARG A 3 31.20 -11.57 -2.13
C ARG A 3 31.08 -10.31 -1.27
N LYS A 4 31.94 -9.30 -1.48
CA LYS A 4 31.91 -8.05 -0.70
C LYS A 4 30.58 -7.33 -0.84
N LYS A 5 29.90 -7.45 -1.99
CA LYS A 5 28.58 -6.87 -2.20
C LYS A 5 27.53 -7.56 -1.35
N ILE A 6 27.58 -8.87 -1.17
CA ILE A 6 26.67 -9.60 -0.28
C ILE A 6 26.90 -9.16 1.16
N THR A 7 28.14 -9.14 1.63
CA THR A 7 28.47 -8.69 2.99
C THR A 7 27.94 -7.26 3.26
N SER A 8 28.22 -6.33 2.33
CA SER A 8 27.75 -4.95 2.46
C SER A 8 26.22 -4.84 2.47
N SER A 9 25.54 -5.63 1.64
CA SER A 9 24.07 -5.67 1.57
C SER A 9 23.49 -6.21 2.88
N LEU A 10 24.02 -7.31 3.41
CA LEU A 10 23.59 -7.88 4.70
C LEU A 10 23.76 -6.89 5.85
N ILE A 11 24.92 -6.23 5.98
CA ILE A 11 25.14 -5.23 7.03
C ILE A 11 24.20 -4.05 6.89
N LYS A 12 23.88 -3.63 5.67
CA LYS A 12 23.02 -2.47 5.40
C LYS A 12 21.54 -2.77 5.62
N GLU A 13 21.10 -3.96 5.24
CA GLU A 13 19.68 -4.32 5.16
C GLU A 13 19.19 -5.11 6.38
N THR A 14 20.13 -5.62 7.20
CA THR A 14 19.83 -6.39 8.41
C THR A 14 20.63 -5.84 9.60
N ASN A 15 20.32 -6.30 10.81
CA ASN A 15 21.05 -5.93 12.03
C ASN A 15 22.18 -6.92 12.35
N LEU A 16 22.67 -7.69 11.37
CA LEU A 16 23.72 -8.68 11.59
C LEU A 16 25.08 -8.03 11.88
N PRO A 17 25.82 -8.51 12.89
CA PRO A 17 27.22 -8.18 13.09
C PRO A 17 28.06 -8.51 11.85
N LYS A 18 29.13 -7.74 11.64
CA LYS A 18 30.00 -7.88 10.46
C LYS A 18 30.55 -9.28 10.30
N GLU A 19 30.98 -9.89 11.38
CA GLU A 19 31.56 -11.24 11.39
C GLU A 19 30.57 -12.30 10.89
N LEU A 20 29.30 -12.18 11.31
CA LEU A 20 28.21 -13.07 10.87
C LEU A 20 27.85 -12.81 9.41
N ALA A 21 27.78 -11.54 8.99
CA ALA A 21 27.53 -11.19 7.59
C ALA A 21 28.64 -11.72 6.67
N GLU A 22 29.91 -11.71 7.11
CA GLU A 22 31.04 -12.30 6.38
C GLU A 22 30.93 -13.82 6.30
N LEU A 23 30.52 -14.50 7.40
CA LEU A 23 30.28 -15.94 7.43
C LEU A 23 29.21 -16.34 6.42
N ILE A 24 28.01 -15.75 6.54
CA ILE A 24 26.87 -16.01 5.64
C ILE A 24 27.24 -15.75 4.18
N SER A 25 27.96 -14.64 3.90
CA SER A 25 28.41 -14.31 2.54
C SER A 25 29.37 -15.35 1.97
N LYS A 26 30.29 -15.90 2.80
CA LYS A 26 31.24 -16.93 2.41
C LYS A 26 30.53 -18.25 2.08
N GLU A 27 29.59 -18.67 2.92
CA GLU A 27 28.83 -19.89 2.71
C GLU A 27 27.92 -19.79 1.48
N SER A 28 27.27 -18.63 1.29
CA SER A 28 26.48 -18.34 0.09
C SER A 28 27.32 -18.38 -1.19
N GLU A 29 28.54 -17.82 -1.16
CA GLU A 29 29.46 -17.91 -2.30
C GLU A 29 29.80 -19.36 -2.62
N MET A 30 30.11 -20.17 -1.59
CA MET A 30 30.44 -21.60 -1.81
C MET A 30 29.28 -22.35 -2.44
N GLU A 31 28.06 -22.11 -1.96
CA GLU A 31 26.86 -22.77 -2.50
C GLU A 31 26.58 -22.35 -3.96
N ILE A 32 26.64 -21.05 -4.26
CA ILE A 32 26.43 -20.54 -5.62
C ILE A 32 27.49 -21.12 -6.59
N ARG A 33 28.76 -21.21 -6.17
CA ARG A 33 29.81 -21.84 -6.99
C ARG A 33 29.55 -23.34 -7.21
N ARG A 34 28.99 -24.03 -6.21
CA ARG A 34 28.63 -25.45 -6.29
C ARG A 34 27.54 -25.72 -7.33
N LEU A 35 26.64 -24.76 -7.54
CA LEU A 35 25.56 -24.88 -8.53
C LEU A 35 26.07 -24.88 -9.99
N LYS A 36 27.34 -24.48 -10.23
CA LYS A 36 27.97 -24.45 -11.57
C LYS A 36 27.14 -23.74 -12.64
N LEU A 37 26.46 -22.64 -12.24
CA LEU A 37 25.66 -21.84 -13.15
C LEU A 37 26.53 -20.93 -14.00
N ASP A 38 26.19 -20.78 -15.27
CA ASP A 38 26.85 -19.82 -16.17
C ASP A 38 26.59 -18.38 -15.73
N PHE A 39 25.39 -18.14 -15.17
CA PHE A 39 24.98 -16.85 -14.67
C PHE A 39 24.15 -17.00 -13.39
N ALA A 40 24.48 -16.20 -12.37
CA ALA A 40 23.70 -16.09 -11.15
C ALA A 40 23.03 -14.69 -11.06
N SER A 41 21.72 -14.65 -11.18
CA SER A 41 20.96 -13.40 -11.05
C SER A 41 20.92 -12.90 -9.59
N SER A 42 20.75 -11.61 -9.40
CA SER A 42 20.60 -11.02 -8.05
C SER A 42 19.47 -11.65 -7.22
N PRO A 43 18.28 -11.94 -7.79
CA PRO A 43 17.25 -12.69 -7.07
C PRO A 43 17.75 -14.04 -6.57
N LEU A 44 18.34 -14.86 -7.42
CA LEU A 44 18.85 -16.18 -7.02
C LEU A 44 19.91 -16.09 -5.92
N ILE A 45 20.84 -15.12 -6.03
CA ILE A 45 21.83 -14.88 -4.98
C ILE A 45 21.13 -14.59 -3.64
N ARG A 46 20.11 -13.75 -3.66
CA ARG A 46 19.32 -13.38 -2.46
C ARG A 46 18.59 -14.59 -1.86
N GLU A 47 18.04 -15.46 -2.69
CA GLU A 47 17.42 -16.72 -2.24
C GLU A 47 18.42 -17.63 -1.53
N VAL A 48 19.62 -17.81 -2.10
CA VAL A 48 20.68 -18.61 -1.45
C VAL A 48 21.12 -17.99 -0.11
N VAL A 49 21.26 -16.66 -0.05
CA VAL A 49 21.59 -15.96 1.19
C VAL A 49 20.49 -16.15 2.23
N ASN A 50 19.20 -16.07 1.84
CA ASN A 50 18.07 -16.30 2.73
C ASN A 50 18.05 -17.72 3.30
N VAL A 51 18.38 -18.74 2.49
CA VAL A 51 18.52 -20.12 2.99
C VAL A 51 19.64 -20.20 4.04
N LYS A 52 20.78 -19.55 3.81
CA LYS A 52 21.89 -19.55 4.79
C LYS A 52 21.50 -18.82 6.08
N LEU A 53 20.76 -17.72 6.00
CA LEU A 53 20.25 -17.03 7.18
C LEU A 53 19.33 -17.95 8.02
N LEU A 54 18.45 -18.72 7.37
CA LEU A 54 17.60 -19.70 8.04
C LEU A 54 18.37 -20.84 8.68
N GLU A 55 19.38 -21.41 7.98
CA GLU A 55 20.23 -22.48 8.49
C GLU A 55 20.96 -22.06 9.78
N HIS A 56 21.29 -20.79 9.91
CA HIS A 56 21.92 -20.22 11.11
C HIS A 56 20.91 -19.67 12.14
N GLY A 57 19.60 -19.78 11.92
CA GLY A 57 18.58 -19.33 12.85
C GLY A 57 18.32 -17.81 12.85
N PHE A 58 18.79 -17.09 11.84
CA PHE A 58 18.61 -15.64 11.71
C PHE A 58 17.31 -15.30 10.95
N GLU A 59 16.17 -15.74 11.48
CA GLU A 59 14.88 -15.58 10.79
C GLU A 59 14.47 -14.12 10.62
N GLU A 60 14.66 -13.29 11.63
CA GLU A 60 14.37 -11.84 11.55
C GLU A 60 15.19 -11.16 10.45
N SER A 61 16.50 -11.43 10.41
CA SER A 61 17.39 -10.94 9.36
C SER A 61 17.00 -11.45 7.97
N ARG A 62 16.50 -12.69 7.87
CA ARG A 62 15.98 -13.23 6.64
C ARG A 62 14.74 -12.46 6.17
N VAL A 63 13.80 -12.14 7.09
CA VAL A 63 12.62 -11.33 6.74
C VAL A 63 13.03 -9.96 6.21
N ASP A 64 14.00 -9.31 6.84
CA ASP A 64 14.53 -8.01 6.40
C ASP A 64 15.24 -8.10 5.04
N TYR A 65 15.88 -9.23 4.75
CA TYR A 65 16.61 -9.47 3.51
C TYR A 65 15.74 -10.04 2.38
N THR A 66 14.47 -10.40 2.65
CA THR A 66 13.55 -10.97 1.66
C THR A 66 13.15 -9.93 0.61
N ARG A 67 12.99 -10.39 -0.64
CA ARG A 67 12.34 -9.62 -1.69
C ARG A 67 10.83 -9.82 -1.63
N LEU A 68 10.12 -8.72 -1.76
CA LEU A 68 8.69 -8.74 -2.03
C LEU A 68 8.44 -8.92 -3.54
N GLY A 69 7.36 -9.60 -3.89
CA GLY A 69 7.02 -9.81 -5.29
C GLY A 69 5.91 -10.84 -5.45
N ILE A 70 5.58 -11.14 -6.70
CA ILE A 70 4.60 -12.15 -7.05
C ILE A 70 5.28 -13.31 -7.81
N PRO A 71 4.75 -14.54 -7.74
CA PRO A 71 5.22 -15.65 -8.55
C PRO A 71 5.17 -15.33 -10.04
N VAL A 72 6.17 -15.78 -10.81
CA VAL A 72 6.22 -15.57 -12.27
C VAL A 72 4.97 -16.15 -12.94
N TYR A 73 4.46 -17.26 -12.44
CA TYR A 73 3.23 -17.87 -12.94
C TYR A 73 2.03 -16.92 -12.82
N ASP A 74 1.87 -16.27 -11.66
CA ASP A 74 0.76 -15.35 -11.41
C ASP A 74 0.90 -14.08 -12.25
N ALA A 75 2.11 -13.53 -12.36
CA ALA A 75 2.39 -12.42 -13.27
C ALA A 75 2.05 -12.77 -14.73
N THR A 76 2.44 -13.96 -15.19
CA THR A 76 2.14 -14.45 -16.55
C THR A 76 0.64 -14.59 -16.78
N THR A 77 -0.08 -15.05 -15.75
CA THR A 77 -1.54 -15.21 -15.81
C THR A 77 -2.24 -13.84 -15.85
N LEU A 78 -1.81 -12.90 -15.02
CA LEU A 78 -2.34 -11.52 -15.01
C LEU A 78 -2.11 -10.80 -16.33
N ILE A 79 -0.94 -10.95 -16.95
CA ILE A 79 -0.61 -10.32 -18.24
C ILE A 79 -1.38 -10.99 -19.41
N GLY A 80 -2.02 -12.14 -19.16
CA GLY A 80 -2.78 -12.83 -20.22
C GLY A 80 -1.92 -13.51 -21.29
N LEU A 81 -0.61 -13.69 -21.04
CA LEU A 81 0.30 -14.33 -21.99
C LEU A 81 -0.04 -15.81 -22.28
N LYS A 82 -1.00 -16.40 -21.59
CA LYS A 82 -1.52 -17.75 -21.87
C LYS A 82 -2.60 -17.79 -22.96
N GLY A 83 -3.15 -16.65 -23.36
CA GLY A 83 -4.07 -16.53 -24.48
C GLY A 83 -3.60 -15.39 -25.37
N ASN A 84 -3.42 -15.61 -26.65
CA ASN A 84 -2.80 -14.75 -27.65
C ASN A 84 -3.31 -13.29 -27.78
N ASP A 85 -3.95 -12.72 -26.78
CA ASP A 85 -4.60 -11.42 -26.88
C ASP A 85 -4.19 -10.48 -25.74
N ILE A 86 -3.01 -9.85 -25.89
CA ILE A 86 -2.50 -8.80 -25.00
C ILE A 86 -3.36 -7.51 -25.08
N SER A 87 -4.20 -7.39 -26.12
CA SER A 87 -4.97 -6.17 -26.41
C SER A 87 -6.12 -5.89 -25.44
N THR A 88 -6.46 -6.84 -24.55
CA THR A 88 -7.61 -6.74 -23.64
C THR A 88 -7.24 -6.41 -22.19
N VAL A 89 -5.96 -6.31 -21.85
CA VAL A 89 -5.52 -6.05 -20.48
C VAL A 89 -5.41 -4.54 -20.27
N ASP A 90 -6.17 -4.01 -19.31
CA ASP A 90 -6.02 -2.64 -18.83
C ASP A 90 -4.66 -2.50 -18.12
N PRO A 91 -3.72 -1.67 -18.64
CA PRO A 91 -2.39 -1.51 -18.04
C PRO A 91 -2.43 -1.00 -16.59
N GLU A 92 -3.36 -0.09 -16.27
CA GLU A 92 -3.48 0.49 -14.94
C GLU A 92 -4.00 -0.56 -13.94
N LEU A 93 -4.95 -1.38 -14.35
CA LEU A 93 -5.44 -2.49 -13.53
C LEU A 93 -4.36 -3.55 -13.29
N LEU A 94 -3.53 -3.84 -14.30
CA LEU A 94 -2.40 -4.75 -14.16
C LEU A 94 -1.37 -4.21 -13.14
N HIS A 95 -0.98 -2.94 -13.28
CA HIS A 95 -0.08 -2.28 -12.33
C HIS A 95 -0.65 -2.30 -10.92
N LEU A 96 -1.95 -2.03 -10.77
CA LEU A 96 -2.64 -2.06 -9.48
C LEU A 96 -2.56 -3.46 -8.83
N HIS A 97 -2.91 -4.51 -9.56
CA HIS A 97 -2.87 -5.88 -9.01
C HIS A 97 -1.46 -6.34 -8.60
N MET A 98 -0.43 -5.94 -9.38
CA MET A 98 0.95 -6.24 -9.01
C MET A 98 1.37 -5.48 -7.74
N ALA A 99 1.01 -4.19 -7.65
CA ALA A 99 1.28 -3.37 -6.47
C ALA A 99 0.56 -3.91 -5.23
N ASP A 100 -0.72 -4.26 -5.36
CA ASP A 100 -1.54 -4.84 -4.28
C ASP A 100 -0.89 -6.07 -3.67
N SER A 101 -0.36 -6.97 -4.49
CA SER A 101 0.33 -8.18 -4.02
C SER A 101 1.55 -7.85 -3.16
N ILE A 102 2.35 -6.88 -3.58
CA ILE A 102 3.53 -6.43 -2.85
C ILE A 102 3.13 -5.79 -1.50
N PHE A 103 2.13 -4.91 -1.51
CA PHE A 103 1.66 -4.25 -0.29
C PHE A 103 1.04 -5.23 0.71
N LYS A 104 0.28 -6.22 0.24
CA LYS A 104 -0.26 -7.29 1.09
C LYS A 104 0.85 -8.11 1.75
N GLU A 105 1.83 -8.54 0.97
CA GLU A 105 2.96 -9.31 1.48
C GLU A 105 3.76 -8.49 2.51
N TYR A 106 4.05 -7.23 2.22
CA TYR A 106 4.74 -6.34 3.16
C TYR A 106 3.96 -6.15 4.46
N THR A 107 2.65 -5.93 4.36
CA THR A 107 1.77 -5.77 5.53
C THR A 107 1.79 -7.00 6.42
N LEU A 108 1.70 -8.18 5.83
CA LEU A 108 1.73 -9.46 6.57
C LEU A 108 3.10 -9.74 7.19
N LEU A 109 4.20 -9.41 6.51
CA LEU A 109 5.55 -9.72 6.97
C LEU A 109 6.13 -8.74 7.98
N LYS A 110 5.80 -7.43 7.84
CA LYS A 110 6.51 -6.37 8.59
C LYS A 110 5.61 -5.47 9.42
N VAL A 111 4.33 -5.34 9.07
CA VAL A 111 3.45 -4.35 9.70
C VAL A 111 2.57 -5.00 10.78
N LEU A 112 1.97 -6.13 10.47
CA LEU A 112 1.12 -6.83 11.42
C LEU A 112 1.96 -7.63 12.42
N PRO A 113 1.55 -7.65 13.70
CA PRO A 113 2.08 -8.61 14.65
C PRO A 113 1.86 -10.05 14.17
N ILE A 114 2.85 -10.92 14.39
CA ILE A 114 2.86 -12.30 13.88
C ILE A 114 1.58 -13.08 14.23
N TYR A 115 1.03 -12.88 15.42
CA TYR A 115 -0.19 -13.56 15.83
C TYR A 115 -1.44 -13.14 15.04
N LEU A 116 -1.50 -11.88 14.56
CA LEU A 116 -2.58 -11.40 13.69
C LEU A 116 -2.40 -11.93 12.27
N THR A 117 -1.18 -11.95 11.77
CA THR A 117 -0.85 -12.58 10.48
C THR A 117 -1.25 -14.05 10.47
N ASP A 118 -0.87 -14.81 11.51
CA ASP A 118 -1.21 -16.22 11.67
C ASP A 118 -2.73 -16.43 11.71
N ALA A 119 -3.45 -15.61 12.50
CA ALA A 119 -4.90 -15.71 12.61
C ALA A 119 -5.59 -15.39 11.27
N HIS A 120 -5.09 -14.40 10.53
CA HIS A 120 -5.59 -14.07 9.18
C HIS A 120 -5.32 -15.21 8.19
N MET A 121 -4.09 -15.70 8.13
CA MET A 121 -3.69 -16.78 7.22
C MET A 121 -4.43 -18.12 7.48
N ARG A 122 -4.78 -18.38 8.74
CA ARG A 122 -5.59 -19.55 9.14
C ARG A 122 -7.10 -19.32 8.96
N GLY A 123 -7.54 -18.14 8.52
CA GLY A 123 -8.96 -17.82 8.35
C GLY A 123 -9.73 -17.62 9.66
N GLN A 124 -9.06 -17.45 10.79
CA GLN A 124 -9.69 -17.18 12.10
C GLN A 124 -10.22 -15.75 12.18
N ILE A 125 -9.54 -14.82 11.51
CA ILE A 125 -9.98 -13.44 11.31
C ILE A 125 -9.81 -13.08 9.85
N HIS A 126 -10.51 -12.04 9.41
CA HIS A 126 -10.30 -11.46 8.09
C HIS A 126 -9.95 -9.99 8.22
N ILE A 127 -8.76 -9.60 7.73
CA ILE A 127 -8.33 -8.21 7.65
C ILE A 127 -8.54 -7.75 6.21
N HIS A 128 -9.41 -6.74 6.05
CA HIS A 128 -9.70 -6.16 4.74
C HIS A 128 -8.59 -5.24 4.27
N ASP A 129 -8.49 -5.09 2.95
CA ASP A 129 -7.70 -4.06 2.28
C ASP A 129 -6.25 -4.00 2.75
N LEU A 130 -5.62 -5.19 2.90
CA LEU A 130 -4.21 -5.34 3.32
C LEU A 130 -3.24 -4.62 2.37
N ASP A 131 -3.61 -4.47 1.11
CA ASP A 131 -2.92 -3.72 0.08
C ASP A 131 -2.89 -2.21 0.36
N TYR A 132 -3.91 -1.70 1.03
CA TYR A 132 -3.98 -0.29 1.44
C TYR A 132 -3.64 -0.04 2.91
N PHE A 133 -3.43 -1.09 3.70
CA PHE A 133 -3.27 -1.00 5.15
C PHE A 133 -2.18 -0.01 5.59
N VAL A 134 -1.07 0.04 4.85
CA VAL A 134 0.07 0.95 5.16
C VAL A 134 -0.03 2.31 4.46
N SER A 135 -0.91 2.47 3.47
CA SER A 135 -0.94 3.65 2.60
C SER A 135 -2.18 4.51 2.75
N ARG A 136 -3.31 3.93 3.22
CA ARG A 136 -4.59 4.63 3.35
C ARG A 136 -5.27 4.33 4.67
N PRO A 137 -5.85 5.31 5.36
CA PRO A 137 -6.72 5.06 6.49
C PRO A 137 -7.99 4.31 6.01
N PHE A 138 -8.49 3.41 6.86
CA PHE A 138 -9.70 2.64 6.59
C PHE A 138 -10.94 3.55 6.53
N SER A 139 -11.01 4.49 7.45
CA SER A 139 -12.12 5.45 7.53
C SER A 139 -11.64 6.82 8.00
N ILE A 140 -12.37 7.85 7.61
CA ILE A 140 -12.15 9.22 8.06
C ILE A 140 -13.47 9.88 8.45
N GLU A 141 -13.42 10.72 9.47
CA GLU A 141 -14.52 11.61 9.85
C GLU A 141 -14.16 13.04 9.41
N HIS A 142 -15.01 13.63 8.59
CA HIS A 142 -14.87 15.01 8.15
C HIS A 142 -15.65 15.94 9.07
N ASP A 143 -14.98 16.93 9.65
CA ASP A 143 -15.61 18.08 10.29
C ASP A 143 -15.77 19.21 9.27
N LEU A 144 -17.00 19.42 8.82
CA LEU A 144 -17.30 20.37 7.74
C LEU A 144 -17.32 21.83 8.17
N ARG A 145 -17.25 22.15 9.47
CA ARG A 145 -17.31 23.54 9.97
C ARG A 145 -16.27 24.42 9.31
N TRP A 146 -15.03 23.95 9.32
CA TRP A 146 -13.93 24.71 8.73
C TRP A 146 -14.14 24.97 7.23
N PHE A 147 -14.59 23.93 6.51
CA PHE A 147 -14.84 24.02 5.07
C PHE A 147 -16.03 24.94 4.73
N PHE A 148 -17.06 24.94 5.57
CA PHE A 148 -18.20 25.84 5.37
C PHE A 148 -17.84 27.30 5.66
N GLU A 149 -16.98 27.55 6.64
CA GLU A 149 -16.53 28.90 7.01
C GLU A 149 -15.46 29.46 6.07
N LYS A 150 -14.54 28.65 5.57
CA LYS A 150 -13.38 29.09 4.78
C LYS A 150 -13.50 28.79 3.30
N GLY A 151 -14.38 27.90 2.92
CA GLY A 151 -14.45 27.36 1.57
C GLY A 151 -13.47 26.20 1.38
N LEU A 152 -13.27 25.80 0.14
CA LEU A 152 -12.47 24.66 -0.23
C LEU A 152 -11.61 24.98 -1.46
N GLU A 153 -10.31 24.68 -1.38
CA GLU A 153 -9.40 24.71 -2.51
C GLU A 153 -9.00 23.28 -2.88
N LEU A 154 -9.22 22.90 -4.14
CA LEU A 154 -8.87 21.57 -4.66
C LEU A 154 -7.91 21.73 -5.83
N GLY A 155 -6.86 20.88 -5.84
CA GLY A 155 -5.88 20.84 -6.92
C GLY A 155 -4.51 21.36 -6.49
N THR A 156 -3.55 21.23 -7.40
CA THR A 156 -2.16 21.64 -7.21
C THR A 156 -1.67 22.47 -8.39
N GLY A 157 -0.83 23.46 -8.11
CA GLY A 157 -0.20 24.29 -9.15
C GLY A 157 -1.20 25.17 -9.90
N LYS A 158 -1.21 25.09 -11.25
CA LYS A 158 -2.02 25.96 -12.10
C LYS A 158 -3.50 25.59 -12.21
N LYS A 159 -3.90 24.45 -11.69
CA LYS A 159 -5.29 23.95 -11.72
C LYS A 159 -5.84 23.85 -10.30
N VAL A 160 -6.13 24.99 -9.70
CA VAL A 160 -6.80 25.07 -8.41
C VAL A 160 -8.26 25.45 -8.64
N ILE A 161 -9.17 24.63 -8.12
CA ILE A 161 -10.60 24.93 -8.09
C ILE A 161 -10.92 25.44 -6.69
N THR A 162 -11.23 26.73 -6.61
CA THR A 162 -11.60 27.37 -5.34
C THR A 162 -13.11 27.46 -5.22
N THR A 163 -13.62 27.13 -4.05
CA THR A 163 -15.03 27.35 -3.68
C THR A 163 -15.05 28.24 -2.44
N GLY A 164 -15.73 29.36 -2.49
CA GLY A 164 -15.84 30.29 -1.36
C GLY A 164 -16.58 29.69 -0.15
N PRO A 165 -16.67 30.42 0.97
CA PRO A 165 -17.45 30.03 2.14
C PRO A 165 -18.90 29.74 1.78
N ALA A 166 -19.53 28.85 2.52
CA ALA A 166 -20.95 28.55 2.31
C ALA A 166 -21.80 29.72 2.79
N ASP A 167 -22.62 30.28 1.90
CA ASP A 167 -23.59 31.34 2.17
C ASP A 167 -25.05 30.89 1.95
N ASN A 168 -25.21 29.72 1.32
CA ASN A 168 -26.50 29.14 1.03
C ASN A 168 -26.43 27.59 1.07
N PRO A 169 -27.57 26.88 1.12
CA PRO A 169 -27.61 25.42 1.21
C PRO A 169 -26.92 24.72 0.02
N HIS A 170 -27.12 25.22 -1.20
CA HIS A 170 -26.56 24.61 -2.40
C HIS A 170 -25.02 24.60 -2.34
N LEU A 171 -24.44 25.73 -1.89
CA LEU A 171 -23.00 25.84 -1.75
C LEU A 171 -22.47 24.96 -0.61
N ALA A 172 -23.21 24.85 0.50
CA ALA A 172 -22.87 23.94 1.61
C ALA A 172 -22.86 22.46 1.15
N PHE A 173 -23.89 22.04 0.42
CA PHE A 173 -23.92 20.69 -0.17
C PHE A 173 -22.81 20.46 -1.19
N LEU A 174 -22.53 21.45 -2.03
CA LEU A 174 -21.46 21.38 -3.02
C LEU A 174 -20.09 21.21 -2.34
N ILE A 175 -19.82 21.96 -1.27
CA ILE A 175 -18.58 21.83 -0.48
C ILE A 175 -18.49 20.44 0.13
N ALA A 176 -19.55 19.93 0.76
CA ALA A 176 -19.59 18.60 1.34
C ALA A 176 -19.30 17.51 0.28
N ALA A 177 -19.95 17.61 -0.89
CA ALA A 177 -19.72 16.69 -2.00
C ALA A 177 -18.28 16.74 -2.52
N LYS A 178 -17.70 17.95 -2.64
CA LYS A 178 -16.30 18.12 -3.05
C LYS A 178 -15.32 17.57 -2.03
N VAL A 179 -15.56 17.71 -0.72
CA VAL A 179 -14.73 17.11 0.33
C VAL A 179 -14.73 15.59 0.21
N LEU A 180 -15.91 14.97 0.07
CA LEU A 180 -16.02 13.53 -0.13
C LEU A 180 -15.31 13.06 -1.42
N TYR A 181 -15.47 13.80 -2.51
CA TYR A 181 -14.85 13.47 -3.79
C TYR A 181 -13.33 13.59 -3.73
N ALA A 182 -12.81 14.68 -3.15
CA ALA A 182 -11.38 14.93 -3.04
C ALA A 182 -10.67 13.88 -2.20
N SER A 183 -11.31 13.42 -1.12
CA SER A 183 -10.75 12.41 -0.22
C SER A 183 -10.94 10.96 -0.70
N LYS A 184 -11.65 10.73 -1.81
CA LYS A 184 -11.99 9.39 -2.28
C LYS A 184 -10.76 8.51 -2.55
N SER A 185 -9.70 9.09 -3.10
CA SER A 185 -8.45 8.39 -3.42
C SER A 185 -7.58 8.10 -2.19
N ASP A 186 -7.80 8.82 -1.08
CA ASP A 186 -6.92 8.78 0.08
C ASP A 186 -7.44 7.85 1.19
N ILE A 187 -8.61 7.24 0.99
CA ILE A 187 -9.32 6.45 1.99
C ILE A 187 -9.74 5.13 1.36
N SER A 188 -9.52 4.01 2.07
CA SER A 188 -9.84 2.70 1.51
C SER A 188 -11.32 2.38 1.52
N ARG A 189 -12.11 2.82 2.53
CA ARG A 189 -13.52 2.44 2.63
C ARG A 189 -14.50 3.53 3.01
N LYS A 190 -14.46 4.03 4.25
CA LYS A 190 -15.58 4.77 4.83
C LYS A 190 -15.26 6.23 5.04
N GLN A 191 -16.15 7.11 4.56
CA GLN A 191 -16.15 8.53 4.87
C GLN A 191 -17.40 8.88 5.66
N VAL A 192 -17.23 9.63 6.72
CA VAL A 192 -18.34 10.07 7.60
C VAL A 192 -18.32 11.59 7.68
N LEU A 193 -19.46 12.20 7.39
CA LEU A 193 -19.68 13.62 7.63
C LEU A 193 -20.20 13.79 9.07
N LYS A 194 -19.29 14.15 9.97
CA LYS A 194 -19.63 14.28 11.39
C LYS A 194 -20.58 15.45 11.63
N HIS A 195 -21.66 15.18 12.35
CA HIS A 195 -22.67 16.20 12.69
C HIS A 195 -23.20 17.02 11.50
N PHE A 196 -23.30 16.37 10.32
CA PHE A 196 -23.67 17.04 9.07
C PHE A 196 -24.99 17.82 9.19
N ASN A 197 -26.00 17.22 9.80
CA ASN A 197 -27.28 17.87 10.04
C ASN A 197 -27.20 19.14 10.91
N VAL A 198 -26.29 19.12 11.90
CA VAL A 198 -26.09 20.29 12.79
C VAL A 198 -25.35 21.41 12.03
N PHE A 199 -24.33 21.08 11.26
CA PHE A 199 -23.57 22.08 10.52
C PHE A 199 -24.33 22.63 9.30
N LEU A 200 -25.24 21.84 8.73
CA LEU A 200 -26.11 22.28 7.62
C LEU A 200 -27.28 23.14 8.11
N ALA A 201 -27.76 22.96 9.34
CA ALA A 201 -28.93 23.61 9.86
C ALA A 201 -28.95 25.15 9.71
N PRO A 202 -27.86 25.90 9.92
CA PRO A 202 -27.85 27.36 9.72
C PRO A 202 -28.21 27.79 8.30
N TYR A 203 -27.86 26.98 7.29
CA TYR A 203 -28.08 27.30 5.88
C TYR A 203 -29.48 26.96 5.37
N VAL A 204 -30.17 26.03 6.03
CA VAL A 204 -31.55 25.61 5.65
C VAL A 204 -32.64 26.22 6.57
N ARG A 205 -32.25 26.88 7.66
CA ARG A 205 -33.19 27.46 8.61
C ARG A 205 -33.92 28.62 7.96
N GLY A 206 -35.25 28.53 7.94
CA GLY A 206 -36.13 29.55 7.37
C GLY A 206 -36.50 29.35 5.90
N MET A 207 -36.00 28.28 5.26
CA MET A 207 -36.44 27.90 3.91
C MET A 207 -37.81 27.24 3.94
N ASP A 208 -38.64 27.52 2.91
CA ASP A 208 -39.92 26.81 2.73
C ASP A 208 -39.64 25.35 2.28
N PHE A 209 -40.54 24.45 2.67
CA PHE A 209 -40.42 23.02 2.32
C PHE A 209 -40.36 22.75 0.80
N LYS A 210 -40.93 23.65 -0.01
CA LYS A 210 -40.84 23.58 -1.48
C LYS A 210 -39.43 23.93 -2.00
N GLU A 211 -38.72 24.84 -1.34
CA GLU A 211 -37.37 25.26 -1.68
C GLU A 211 -36.35 24.18 -1.32
N ILE A 212 -36.61 23.38 -0.26
CA ILE A 212 -35.72 22.27 0.15
C ILE A 212 -35.81 21.07 -0.81
N LYS A 213 -36.91 20.94 -1.56
CA LYS A 213 -37.14 19.84 -2.50
C LYS A 213 -36.54 20.03 -3.89
N GLN A 214 -36.07 21.20 -4.23
CA GLN A 214 -35.37 21.49 -5.49
C GLN A 214 -33.88 21.16 -5.35
#